data_bc66160d88076b201359ac92b5dcd860
#
_entry.id   bc66160d88076b201359ac92b5dcd860
#
_cell.length_a   1.000
_cell.length_b   1.000
_cell.length_c   1.000
_cell.angle_alpha   90.00
_cell.angle_beta   90.00
_cell.angle_gamma   90.00
#
_symmetry.space_group_name_H-M   'P 1'
#
loop_
_entity.id
_entity.type
_entity.pdbx_description
1 polymer ?
#
loop_
_entity_poly.entity_id
_entity_poly.type
_entity_poly.pdbx_seq_one_letter_code
_entity_poly.pdbx_strand_id
1 'polypeptide(L)'
;RIAHFLWQIKLKLLARIYSNWIRAVTGVEIHPAAKIGRRFFIDHGMGVVIGSTAIVGDDVMIYHDVTLGAKSGGSGKRHPTIGNNVVIGAGARIIGDITVGDGAKVSANMVVSRSVPASTSVDSSEFFAI
;
A
#
# COMPACT_ATOMS: atom_id res chain seq x y z
N ARG A 1 10.41 9.32 -2.34
CA ARG A 1 10.47 10.71 -1.88
C ARG A 1 10.66 11.68 -3.06
N ILE A 2 11.63 11.47 -3.96
CA ILE A 2 11.89 12.36 -5.10
C ILE A 2 10.66 12.49 -6.01
N ALA A 3 10.06 11.38 -6.44
CA ALA A 3 8.86 11.40 -7.29
C ALA A 3 7.69 12.15 -6.61
N HIS A 4 7.51 11.96 -5.30
CA HIS A 4 6.49 12.65 -4.53
C HIS A 4 6.73 14.18 -4.47
N PHE A 5 7.97 14.59 -4.24
CA PHE A 5 8.36 16.01 -4.27
C PHE A 5 8.06 16.64 -5.65
N LEU A 6 8.47 15.99 -6.75
CA LEU A 6 8.15 16.46 -8.10
C LEU A 6 6.64 16.57 -8.32
N TRP A 7 5.86 15.63 -7.78
CA TRP A 7 4.41 15.68 -7.85
C TRP A 7 3.82 16.89 -7.11
N GLN A 8 4.33 17.20 -5.92
CA GLN A 8 3.88 18.32 -5.10
C GLN A 8 4.16 19.68 -5.77
N ILE A 9 5.31 19.85 -6.42
CA ILE A 9 5.64 21.06 -7.19
C ILE A 9 5.01 21.08 -8.60
N LYS A 10 4.01 20.21 -8.84
CA LYS A 10 3.21 20.10 -10.06
C LYS A 10 3.96 19.62 -11.32
N LEU A 11 5.18 19.17 -11.22
CA LEU A 11 5.92 18.52 -12.31
C LEU A 11 5.46 17.05 -12.50
N LYS A 12 4.17 16.86 -12.74
CA LYS A 12 3.51 15.55 -12.72
C LYS A 12 4.07 14.59 -13.76
N LEU A 13 4.37 15.07 -14.97
CA LEU A 13 4.94 14.21 -16.02
C LEU A 13 6.32 13.69 -15.62
N LEU A 14 7.20 14.55 -15.12
CA LEU A 14 8.52 14.15 -14.64
C LEU A 14 8.43 13.18 -13.46
N ALA A 15 7.51 13.45 -12.53
CA ALA A 15 7.24 12.54 -11.41
C ALA A 15 6.84 11.14 -11.89
N ARG A 16 6.00 11.03 -12.92
CA ARG A 16 5.58 9.75 -13.51
C ARG A 16 6.70 9.05 -14.25
N ILE A 17 7.46 9.77 -15.06
CA ILE A 17 8.62 9.22 -15.78
C ILE A 17 9.63 8.63 -14.79
N TYR A 18 9.98 9.41 -13.75
CA TYR A 18 10.90 8.97 -12.72
C TYR A 18 10.36 7.76 -11.95
N SER A 19 9.08 7.78 -11.56
CA SER A 19 8.45 6.66 -10.86
C SER A 19 8.42 5.38 -11.70
N ASN A 20 8.14 5.48 -13.00
CA ASN A 20 8.16 4.34 -13.91
C ASN A 20 9.56 3.77 -14.12
N TRP A 21 10.57 4.64 -14.19
CA TRP A 21 11.97 4.21 -14.24
C TRP A 21 12.37 3.43 -12.98
N ILE A 22 12.03 3.96 -11.78
CA ILE A 22 12.27 3.25 -10.51
C ILE A 22 11.55 1.89 -10.49
N ARG A 23 10.29 1.84 -10.96
CA ARG A 23 9.56 0.58 -11.11
C ARG A 23 10.31 -0.42 -11.99
N ALA A 24 10.82 0.02 -13.15
CA ALA A 24 11.55 -0.84 -14.07
C ALA A 24 12.83 -1.43 -13.43
N VAL A 25 13.51 -0.65 -12.59
CA VAL A 25 14.77 -1.06 -11.94
C VAL A 25 14.52 -1.92 -10.70
N THR A 26 13.44 -1.64 -9.93
CA THR A 26 13.23 -2.26 -8.61
C THR A 26 12.11 -3.29 -8.56
N GLY A 27 11.19 -3.29 -9.55
CA GLY A 27 9.96 -4.06 -9.49
C GLY A 27 8.90 -3.50 -8.53
N VAL A 28 9.13 -2.31 -7.95
CA VAL A 28 8.22 -1.67 -6.98
C VAL A 28 7.55 -0.47 -7.63
N GLU A 29 6.21 -0.49 -7.70
CA GLU A 29 5.42 0.63 -8.17
C GLU A 29 4.81 1.42 -7.02
N ILE A 30 5.24 2.66 -6.84
CA ILE A 30 4.63 3.62 -5.92
C ILE A 30 4.19 4.83 -6.73
N HIS A 31 2.88 5.10 -6.76
CA HIS A 31 2.38 6.28 -7.45
C HIS A 31 2.91 7.56 -6.76
N PRO A 32 3.41 8.56 -7.50
CA PRO A 32 3.99 9.77 -6.91
C PRO A 32 3.07 10.56 -5.98
N ALA A 33 1.75 10.45 -6.17
CA ALA A 33 0.77 11.10 -5.31
C ALA A 33 0.54 10.40 -3.97
N ALA A 34 0.94 9.14 -3.82
CA ALA A 34 0.78 8.39 -2.58
C ALA A 34 1.52 9.07 -1.42
N LYS A 35 0.92 9.04 -0.24
CA LYS A 35 1.51 9.60 0.98
C LYS A 35 2.12 8.47 1.80
N ILE A 36 3.43 8.49 1.97
CA ILE A 36 4.18 7.45 2.69
C ILE A 36 4.82 8.06 3.93
N GLY A 37 4.52 7.50 5.07
CA GLY A 37 5.07 7.88 6.37
C GLY A 37 6.57 7.60 6.53
N ARG A 38 7.06 7.64 7.74
CA ARG A 38 8.46 7.42 8.08
C ARG A 38 8.71 5.94 8.35
N ARG A 39 9.95 5.50 8.16
CA ARG A 39 10.42 4.13 8.45
C ARG A 39 9.56 3.06 7.79
N PHE A 40 9.01 3.40 6.61
CA PHE A 40 8.32 2.44 5.76
C PHE A 40 9.32 1.46 5.18
N PHE A 41 9.11 0.19 5.40
CA PHE A 41 10.00 -0.89 4.95
C PHE A 41 9.28 -1.82 3.98
N ILE A 42 9.93 -2.12 2.87
CA ILE A 42 9.47 -3.09 1.87
C ILE A 42 10.48 -4.22 1.80
N ASP A 43 10.07 -5.41 2.19
CA ASP A 43 10.91 -6.60 2.13
C ASP A 43 10.74 -7.34 0.81
N HIS A 44 11.86 -7.70 0.16
CA HIS A 44 11.96 -8.29 -1.18
C HIS A 44 11.46 -7.38 -2.33
N GLY A 45 10.37 -6.68 -2.19
CA GLY A 45 9.88 -5.57 -3.01
C GLY A 45 9.20 -5.93 -4.32
N MET A 46 9.57 -6.99 -5.02
CA MET A 46 9.02 -7.33 -6.33
C MET A 46 7.49 -7.43 -6.32
N GLY A 47 6.85 -6.80 -7.33
CA GLY A 47 5.40 -6.86 -7.51
C GLY A 47 4.58 -5.94 -6.59
N VAL A 48 5.22 -5.17 -5.72
CA VAL A 48 4.50 -4.18 -4.88
C VAL A 48 3.88 -3.10 -5.76
N VAL A 49 2.59 -2.80 -5.50
CA VAL A 49 1.84 -1.72 -6.17
C VAL A 49 1.13 -0.86 -5.14
N ILE A 50 1.47 0.43 -5.09
CA ILE A 50 0.83 1.41 -4.21
C ILE A 50 0.17 2.50 -5.05
N GLY A 51 -1.16 2.56 -4.99
CA GLY A 51 -1.97 3.45 -5.81
C GLY A 51 -1.98 4.92 -5.36
N SER A 52 -2.50 5.78 -6.21
CA SER A 52 -2.33 7.24 -6.13
C SER A 52 -2.90 7.92 -4.88
N THR A 53 -3.98 7.42 -4.32
CA THR A 53 -4.61 7.99 -3.13
C THR A 53 -4.35 7.18 -1.85
N ALA A 54 -3.40 6.22 -1.92
CA ALA A 54 -2.98 5.46 -0.75
C ALA A 54 -2.28 6.37 0.28
N ILE A 55 -2.55 6.08 1.54
CA ILE A 55 -1.89 6.70 2.69
C ILE A 55 -1.28 5.58 3.51
N VAL A 56 0.00 5.69 3.84
CA VAL A 56 0.72 4.73 4.66
C VAL A 56 1.32 5.48 5.84
N GLY A 57 1.04 5.02 7.04
CA GLY A 57 1.54 5.58 8.29
C GLY A 57 3.02 5.34 8.52
N ASP A 58 3.45 5.57 9.75
CA ASP A 58 4.82 5.37 10.19
C ASP A 58 5.06 3.90 10.62
N ASP A 59 6.30 3.43 10.51
CA ASP A 59 6.73 2.10 10.96
C ASP A 59 5.94 0.94 10.32
N VAL A 60 5.49 1.13 9.09
CA VAL A 60 4.77 0.10 8.32
C VAL A 60 5.75 -0.79 7.59
N MET A 61 5.52 -2.11 7.67
CA MET A 61 6.28 -3.11 6.94
C MET A 61 5.36 -3.85 5.96
N ILE A 62 5.78 -3.97 4.71
CA ILE A 62 5.10 -4.79 3.71
C ILE A 62 6.09 -5.73 3.02
N TYR A 63 5.59 -6.85 2.54
CA TYR A 63 6.38 -7.80 1.77
C TYR A 63 6.15 -7.64 0.25
N HIS A 64 6.85 -8.47 -0.53
CA HIS A 64 6.69 -8.50 -1.99
C HIS A 64 5.24 -8.77 -2.41
N ASP A 65 4.91 -8.35 -3.62
CA ASP A 65 3.61 -8.56 -4.26
C ASP A 65 2.40 -8.02 -3.49
N VAL A 66 2.60 -7.11 -2.52
CA VAL A 66 1.51 -6.43 -1.84
C VAL A 66 0.90 -5.37 -2.74
N THR A 67 -0.43 -5.34 -2.81
CA THR A 67 -1.18 -4.31 -3.55
C THR A 67 -2.01 -3.44 -2.61
N LEU A 68 -1.79 -2.12 -2.64
CA LEU A 68 -2.69 -1.12 -2.07
C LEU A 68 -3.49 -0.50 -3.23
N GLY A 69 -4.61 -1.14 -3.58
CA GLY A 69 -5.36 -0.93 -4.80
C GLY A 69 -6.72 -0.25 -4.60
N ALA A 70 -7.33 0.14 -5.74
CA ALA A 70 -8.68 0.68 -5.77
C ALA A 70 -9.69 -0.41 -6.14
N LYS A 71 -10.91 -0.34 -5.60
CA LYS A 71 -12.01 -1.26 -5.96
C LYS A 71 -12.66 -0.90 -7.29
N SER A 72 -12.66 0.39 -7.65
CA SER A 72 -13.26 0.90 -8.87
C SER A 72 -12.51 2.12 -9.39
N GLY A 73 -12.72 2.48 -10.65
CA GLY A 73 -12.26 3.75 -11.21
C GLY A 73 -13.05 4.92 -10.64
N GLY A 74 -12.56 6.14 -10.85
CA GLY A 74 -13.23 7.37 -10.42
C GLY A 74 -12.26 8.42 -9.87
N SER A 75 -12.84 9.56 -9.48
CA SER A 75 -12.12 10.65 -8.80
C SER A 75 -12.20 10.49 -7.28
N GLY A 76 -11.29 11.13 -6.54
CA GLY A 76 -11.27 11.13 -5.08
C GLY A 76 -10.48 9.98 -4.45
N LYS A 77 -10.66 9.82 -3.15
CA LYS A 77 -10.02 8.79 -2.34
C LYS A 77 -10.60 7.42 -2.72
N ARG A 78 -9.76 6.47 -3.09
CA ARG A 78 -10.17 5.13 -3.54
C ARG A 78 -9.17 4.02 -3.21
N HIS A 79 -8.02 4.38 -2.65
CA HIS A 79 -7.00 3.43 -2.19
C HIS A 79 -6.94 3.42 -0.66
N PRO A 80 -6.43 2.37 -0.05
CA PRO A 80 -6.48 2.22 1.40
C PRO A 80 -5.66 3.25 2.16
N THR A 81 -6.05 3.42 3.42
CA THR A 81 -5.26 4.09 4.45
C THR A 81 -4.72 3.03 5.39
N ILE A 82 -3.41 2.96 5.51
CA ILE A 82 -2.70 2.05 6.42
C ILE A 82 -2.21 2.85 7.61
N GLY A 83 -2.60 2.44 8.80
CA GLY A 83 -2.18 3.05 10.06
C GLY A 83 -0.70 2.84 10.36
N ASN A 84 -0.31 3.18 11.59
CA ASN A 84 1.07 3.04 12.04
C ASN A 84 1.35 1.61 12.55
N ASN A 85 2.60 1.17 12.50
CA ASN A 85 3.06 -0.14 13.01
C ASN A 85 2.30 -1.32 12.39
N VAL A 86 1.80 -1.20 11.18
CA VAL A 86 1.08 -2.25 10.46
C VAL A 86 2.06 -3.15 9.73
N VAL A 87 1.77 -4.46 9.72
CA VAL A 87 2.51 -5.46 8.94
C VAL A 87 1.58 -6.09 7.90
N ILE A 88 1.99 -6.10 6.64
CA ILE A 88 1.21 -6.69 5.55
C ILE A 88 2.04 -7.78 4.86
N GLY A 89 1.58 -9.02 4.99
CA GLY A 89 2.23 -10.20 4.45
C GLY A 89 2.27 -10.26 2.91
N ALA A 90 3.18 -11.08 2.41
CA ALA A 90 3.44 -11.24 0.99
C ALA A 90 2.17 -11.58 0.19
N GLY A 91 2.01 -10.96 -0.99
CA GLY A 91 0.88 -11.23 -1.87
C GLY A 91 -0.47 -10.70 -1.39
N ALA A 92 -0.55 -10.02 -0.24
CA ALA A 92 -1.82 -9.48 0.24
C ALA A 92 -2.34 -8.34 -0.65
N ARG A 93 -3.66 -8.29 -0.85
CA ARG A 93 -4.37 -7.29 -1.65
C ARG A 93 -5.28 -6.47 -0.73
N ILE A 94 -4.92 -5.22 -0.47
CA ILE A 94 -5.74 -4.29 0.31
C ILE A 94 -6.46 -3.39 -0.68
N ILE A 95 -7.77 -3.52 -0.81
CA ILE A 95 -8.52 -2.99 -1.97
C ILE A 95 -9.66 -2.08 -1.53
N GLY A 96 -9.63 -0.85 -2.03
CA GLY A 96 -10.69 0.14 -1.83
C GLY A 96 -10.32 1.25 -0.85
N ASP A 97 -11.25 2.19 -0.63
CA ASP A 97 -11.12 3.23 0.38
C ASP A 97 -11.48 2.66 1.76
N ILE A 98 -10.57 1.89 2.30
CA ILE A 98 -10.69 1.22 3.60
C ILE A 98 -9.53 1.63 4.50
N THR A 99 -9.68 1.43 5.79
CA THR A 99 -8.62 1.69 6.77
C THR A 99 -8.15 0.38 7.41
N VAL A 100 -6.84 0.18 7.43
CA VAL A 100 -6.18 -0.84 8.26
C VAL A 100 -5.64 -0.12 9.48
N GLY A 101 -6.19 -0.40 10.64
CA GLY A 101 -5.90 0.32 11.89
C GLY A 101 -4.48 0.08 12.41
N ASP A 102 -4.03 0.94 13.31
CA ASP A 102 -2.69 0.90 13.89
C ASP A 102 -2.38 -0.47 14.50
N GLY A 103 -1.18 -0.98 14.30
CA GLY A 103 -0.71 -2.25 14.83
C GLY A 103 -1.41 -3.48 14.27
N ALA A 104 -2.28 -3.34 13.28
CA ALA A 104 -2.92 -4.49 12.64
C ALA A 104 -1.91 -5.33 11.83
N LYS A 105 -2.21 -6.61 11.68
CA LYS A 105 -1.42 -7.54 10.89
C LYS A 105 -2.30 -8.19 9.84
N VAL A 106 -1.83 -8.23 8.60
CA VAL A 106 -2.51 -8.93 7.50
C VAL A 106 -1.60 -10.07 7.04
N SER A 107 -2.09 -11.28 7.10
CA SER A 107 -1.35 -12.46 6.66
C SER A 107 -1.13 -12.48 5.15
N ALA A 108 -0.19 -13.32 4.70
CA ALA A 108 0.13 -13.45 3.29
C ALA A 108 -1.09 -13.91 2.46
N ASN A 109 -1.15 -13.44 1.22
CA ASN A 109 -2.18 -13.77 0.23
C ASN A 109 -3.63 -13.41 0.61
N MET A 110 -3.84 -12.61 1.65
CA MET A 110 -5.18 -12.17 2.04
C MET A 110 -5.72 -11.09 1.11
N VAL A 111 -7.00 -11.17 0.77
CA VAL A 111 -7.74 -10.11 0.07
C VAL A 111 -8.61 -9.37 1.07
N VAL A 112 -8.27 -8.12 1.34
CA VAL A 112 -8.93 -7.27 2.33
C VAL A 112 -9.66 -6.15 1.61
N SER A 113 -10.99 -6.14 1.68
CA SER A 113 -11.87 -5.14 1.06
C SER A 113 -12.82 -4.46 2.06
N ARG A 114 -12.57 -4.66 3.36
CA ARG A 114 -13.26 -4.01 4.48
C ARG A 114 -12.23 -3.48 5.47
N SER A 115 -12.60 -2.44 6.19
CA SER A 115 -11.70 -1.87 7.21
C SER A 115 -11.37 -2.88 8.31
N VAL A 116 -10.12 -2.84 8.77
CA VAL A 116 -9.57 -3.70 9.81
C VAL A 116 -9.33 -2.85 11.05
N PRO A 117 -9.89 -3.21 12.21
CA PRO A 117 -9.64 -2.50 13.45
C PRO A 117 -8.16 -2.52 13.86
N ALA A 118 -7.77 -1.56 14.71
CA ALA A 118 -6.43 -1.51 15.26
C ALA A 118 -6.09 -2.80 16.05
N SER A 119 -4.83 -3.18 16.04
CA SER A 119 -4.28 -4.35 16.76
C SER A 119 -4.98 -5.69 16.43
N THR A 120 -5.62 -5.77 15.27
CA THR A 120 -6.32 -6.99 14.81
C THR A 120 -5.44 -7.75 13.81
N SER A 121 -5.49 -9.08 13.87
CA SER A 121 -4.89 -9.94 12.85
C SER A 121 -5.95 -10.43 11.87
N VAL A 122 -5.64 -10.31 10.58
CA VAL A 122 -6.45 -10.88 9.49
C VAL A 122 -5.68 -12.06 8.92
N ASP A 123 -6.22 -13.26 9.09
CA ASP A 123 -5.60 -14.48 8.61
C ASP A 123 -6.65 -15.46 8.04
N SER A 124 -6.19 -16.57 7.49
CA SER A 124 -7.04 -17.59 6.87
C SER A 124 -7.69 -18.55 7.87
N SER A 125 -7.44 -18.41 9.16
CA SER A 125 -7.96 -19.35 10.16
C SER A 125 -9.49 -19.32 10.27
N GLU A 126 -10.11 -18.20 9.94
CA GLU A 126 -11.57 -18.09 9.87
C GLU A 126 -12.21 -18.86 8.70
N PHE A 127 -11.43 -19.25 7.69
CA PHE A 127 -11.95 -19.97 6.51
C PHE A 127 -11.91 -21.50 6.66
N PHE A 128 -11.24 -22.03 7.67
CA PHE A 128 -11.11 -23.47 7.92
C PHE A 128 -11.87 -23.96 9.16
N ALA A 129 -12.66 -23.10 9.80
CA ALA A 129 -13.61 -23.51 10.83
C ALA A 129 -14.88 -24.07 10.15
N ILE A 130 -14.81 -25.35 9.70
CA ILE A 130 -15.94 -26.19 9.32
C ILE A 130 -16.25 -27.13 10.48
#